data_696a82b0a4e233187879b2490e0b8e3c
#
_entry.id   696a82b0a4e233187879b2490e0b8e3c
#
_cell.length_a   1.000
_cell.length_b   1.000
_cell.length_c   1.000
_cell.angle_alpha   90.00
_cell.angle_beta   90.00
_cell.angle_gamma   90.00
#
_symmetry.space_group_name_H-M   'P 1'
#
loop_
_entity.id
_entity.type
_entity.pdbx_description
1 polymer ?
#
loop_
_entity_poly.entity_id
_entity_poly.type
_entity_poly.pdbx_seq_one_letter_code
_entity_poly.pdbx_strand_id
1 'polypeptide(L)'
;MAGVGEDIPLASGRFDTVVTTFTLCSVDDQAQVLKEIKRVLKPGGLAIFLEHGRAPDASVQRWQRRIEPLWKRMAGNCHLTRPIADAYESAGFITERMGSRYMPKSPRPVSWIEWGVARV
;
A
#
# COMPACT_ATOMS: atom_id res chain seq x y z
N MET A 1 -5.01 -18.89 -6.79
CA MET A 1 -5.75 -19.04 -5.53
C MET A 1 -6.58 -17.79 -5.28
N ALA A 2 -7.82 -17.95 -4.90
CA ALA A 2 -8.70 -16.81 -4.64
C ALA A 2 -8.85 -16.60 -3.13
N GLY A 3 -8.89 -15.33 -2.71
CA GLY A 3 -9.06 -14.93 -1.32
C GLY A 3 -9.10 -13.42 -1.21
N VAL A 4 -9.36 -12.92 -0.01
CA VAL A 4 -9.29 -11.48 0.27
C VAL A 4 -8.01 -11.16 1.05
N GLY A 5 -7.47 -9.96 0.86
CA GLY A 5 -6.23 -9.55 1.52
C GLY A 5 -6.33 -9.52 3.05
N GLU A 6 -7.54 -9.26 3.58
CA GLU A 6 -7.80 -9.25 5.02
C GLU A 6 -7.81 -10.65 5.64
N ASP A 7 -7.93 -11.70 4.82
CA ASP A 7 -7.92 -13.10 5.26
C ASP A 7 -7.26 -13.95 4.16
N ILE A 8 -5.94 -13.99 4.19
CA ILE A 8 -5.16 -14.69 3.16
C ILE A 8 -5.22 -16.20 3.43
N PRO A 9 -5.71 -17.02 2.48
CA PRO A 9 -5.91 -18.46 2.67
C PRO A 9 -4.60 -19.26 2.55
N LEU A 10 -3.53 -18.80 3.22
CA LEU A 10 -2.22 -19.42 3.20
C LEU A 10 -1.71 -19.62 4.63
N ALA A 11 -0.88 -20.64 4.83
CA ALA A 11 -0.33 -20.93 6.15
C ALA A 11 0.67 -19.86 6.60
N SER A 12 0.77 -19.68 7.92
CA SER A 12 1.70 -18.72 8.54
C SER A 12 3.16 -19.10 8.30
N GLY A 13 4.02 -18.09 8.14
CA GLY A 13 5.46 -18.27 8.11
C GLY A 13 6.00 -19.12 6.97
N ARG A 14 5.35 -19.11 5.80
CA ARG A 14 5.74 -19.97 4.68
C ARG A 14 6.45 -19.25 3.54
N PHE A 15 6.43 -17.94 3.52
CA PHE A 15 6.91 -17.16 2.38
C PHE A 15 8.10 -16.29 2.75
N ASP A 16 9.08 -16.22 1.85
CA ASP A 16 10.25 -15.35 1.98
C ASP A 16 9.92 -13.92 1.54
N THR A 17 9.04 -13.77 0.56
CA THR A 17 8.72 -12.51 -0.08
C THR A 17 7.24 -12.41 -0.43
N VAL A 18 6.66 -11.24 -0.18
CA VAL A 18 5.32 -10.86 -0.64
C VAL A 18 5.45 -9.58 -1.46
N VAL A 19 4.80 -9.52 -2.61
CA VAL A 19 4.78 -8.32 -3.47
C VAL A 19 3.38 -7.73 -3.48
N THR A 20 3.29 -6.42 -3.24
CA THR A 20 2.03 -5.69 -3.39
C THR A 20 2.20 -4.57 -4.41
N THR A 21 1.29 -4.52 -5.38
CA THR A 21 1.26 -3.50 -6.43
C THR A 21 -0.14 -2.94 -6.52
N PHE A 22 -0.31 -1.66 -6.17
CA PHE A 22 -1.61 -0.97 -6.16
C PHE A 22 -2.71 -1.75 -5.43
N THR A 23 -2.33 -2.47 -4.38
CA THR A 23 -3.22 -3.33 -3.58
C THR A 23 -3.64 -2.64 -2.28
N LEU A 24 -2.68 -2.15 -1.50
CA LEU A 24 -2.95 -1.57 -0.18
C LEU A 24 -3.76 -0.27 -0.26
N CYS A 25 -3.66 0.46 -1.37
CA CYS A 25 -4.50 1.65 -1.57
C CYS A 25 -5.97 1.29 -1.81
N SER A 26 -6.26 0.06 -2.21
CA SER A 26 -7.60 -0.37 -2.64
C SER A 26 -8.32 -1.30 -1.68
N VAL A 27 -7.65 -1.89 -0.69
CA VAL A 27 -8.29 -2.78 0.28
C VAL A 27 -9.08 -1.98 1.32
N ASP A 28 -10.14 -2.59 1.85
CA ASP A 28 -11.00 -1.91 2.84
C ASP A 28 -10.30 -1.74 4.19
N ASP A 29 -9.66 -2.78 4.70
CA ASP A 29 -8.94 -2.75 5.98
C ASP A 29 -7.45 -2.97 5.76
N GLN A 30 -6.73 -1.88 5.54
CA GLN A 30 -5.29 -1.91 5.30
C GLN A 30 -4.50 -2.51 6.46
N ALA A 31 -4.86 -2.19 7.69
CA ALA A 31 -4.17 -2.71 8.86
C ALA A 31 -4.28 -4.24 8.97
N GLN A 32 -5.46 -4.79 8.66
CA GLN A 32 -5.68 -6.24 8.68
C GLN A 32 -4.90 -6.93 7.55
N VAL A 33 -4.85 -6.34 6.37
CA VAL A 33 -4.05 -6.88 5.25
C VAL A 33 -2.57 -6.92 5.63
N LEU A 34 -2.05 -5.87 6.25
CA LEU A 34 -0.65 -5.82 6.71
C LEU A 34 -0.36 -6.87 7.78
N LYS A 35 -1.30 -7.12 8.68
CA LYS A 35 -1.20 -8.22 9.64
C LYS A 35 -1.09 -9.58 8.94
N GLU A 36 -1.90 -9.80 7.90
CA GLU A 36 -1.88 -11.04 7.14
C GLU A 36 -0.59 -11.21 6.34
N ILE A 37 -0.08 -10.13 5.74
CA ILE A 37 1.23 -10.16 5.06
C ILE A 37 2.32 -10.57 6.05
N LYS A 38 2.32 -9.96 7.23
CA LYS A 38 3.29 -10.28 8.28
C LYS A 38 3.17 -11.73 8.74
N ARG A 39 1.94 -12.23 8.87
CA ARG A 39 1.66 -13.60 9.29
C ARG A 39 2.22 -14.63 8.33
N VAL A 40 2.05 -14.44 7.01
CA VAL A 40 2.49 -15.42 6.01
C VAL A 40 3.98 -15.36 5.73
N LEU A 41 4.65 -14.26 6.07
CA LEU A 41 6.09 -14.13 5.90
C LEU A 41 6.87 -14.90 6.96
N LYS A 42 7.98 -15.51 6.55
CA LYS A 42 8.96 -16.10 7.48
C LYS A 42 9.62 -15.00 8.30
N PRO A 43 10.14 -15.30 9.51
CA PRO A 43 11.03 -14.38 10.22
C PRO A 43 12.18 -13.94 9.30
N GLY A 44 12.42 -12.63 9.21
CA GLY A 44 13.39 -12.06 8.28
C GLY A 44 12.91 -11.95 6.84
N GLY A 45 11.67 -12.34 6.56
CA GLY A 45 11.07 -12.17 5.24
C GLY A 45 10.78 -10.71 4.91
N LEU A 46 10.50 -10.42 3.64
CA LEU A 46 10.27 -9.06 3.21
C LEU A 46 9.04 -8.92 2.31
N ALA A 47 8.40 -7.75 2.39
CA ALA A 47 7.38 -7.32 1.46
C ALA A 47 7.98 -6.25 0.53
N ILE A 48 7.70 -6.39 -0.76
CA ILE A 48 8.06 -5.38 -1.77
C ILE A 48 6.78 -4.66 -2.17
N PHE A 49 6.78 -3.34 -2.18
CA PHE A 49 5.58 -2.57 -2.47
C PHE A 49 5.78 -1.51 -3.55
N LEU A 50 4.75 -1.32 -4.35
CA LEU A 50 4.59 -0.22 -5.29
C LEU A 50 3.12 0.21 -5.22
N GLU A 51 2.84 1.36 -4.63
CA GLU A 51 1.48 1.77 -4.29
C GLU A 51 1.23 3.25 -4.59
N HIS A 52 -0.03 3.60 -4.89
CA HIS A 52 -0.50 4.97 -4.76
C HIS A 52 -0.51 5.37 -3.29
N GLY A 53 -0.12 6.60 -2.99
CA GLY A 53 -0.07 7.08 -1.62
C GLY A 53 -0.44 8.54 -1.49
N ARG A 54 -0.40 9.02 -0.24
CA ARG A 54 -0.62 10.43 0.06
C ARG A 54 0.56 11.24 -0.42
N ALA A 55 0.31 12.24 -1.29
CA ALA A 55 1.32 13.15 -1.80
C ALA A 55 1.93 14.00 -0.67
N PRO A 56 3.20 14.42 -0.80
CA PRO A 56 3.85 15.26 0.22
C PRO A 56 3.37 16.71 0.20
N ASP A 57 2.88 17.20 -0.94
CA ASP A 57 2.46 18.59 -1.11
C ASP A 57 1.06 18.83 -0.54
N ALA A 58 0.91 19.81 0.35
CA ALA A 58 -0.37 20.10 1.02
C ALA A 58 -1.49 20.45 0.03
N SER A 59 -1.18 21.19 -1.03
CA SER A 59 -2.16 21.53 -2.06
C SER A 59 -2.65 20.29 -2.82
N VAL A 60 -1.75 19.36 -3.11
CA VAL A 60 -2.09 18.10 -3.78
C VAL A 60 -2.89 17.21 -2.83
N GLN A 61 -2.54 17.15 -1.55
CA GLN A 61 -3.31 16.40 -0.54
C GLN A 61 -4.76 16.88 -0.47
N ARG A 62 -4.99 18.18 -0.55
CA ARG A 62 -6.36 18.74 -0.57
C ARG A 62 -7.15 18.25 -1.77
N TRP A 63 -6.54 18.21 -2.94
CA TRP A 63 -7.16 17.67 -4.14
C TRP A 63 -7.40 16.17 -4.01
N GLN A 64 -6.46 15.42 -3.44
CA GLN A 64 -6.63 13.99 -3.19
C GLN A 64 -7.87 13.73 -2.32
N ARG A 65 -8.05 14.48 -1.24
CA ARG A 65 -9.23 14.34 -0.38
C ARG A 65 -10.54 14.67 -1.11
N ARG A 66 -10.52 15.68 -1.99
CA ARG A 66 -11.70 16.09 -2.74
C ARG A 66 -12.13 15.07 -3.78
N ILE A 67 -11.19 14.46 -4.47
CA ILE A 67 -11.50 13.56 -5.58
C ILE A 67 -11.59 12.09 -5.15
N GLU A 68 -11.09 11.73 -3.98
CA GLU A 68 -11.06 10.35 -3.52
C GLU A 68 -12.43 9.64 -3.57
N PRO A 69 -13.55 10.26 -3.15
CA PRO A 69 -14.84 9.57 -3.23
C PRO A 69 -15.20 9.12 -4.63
N LEU A 70 -14.93 9.95 -5.64
CA LEU A 70 -15.16 9.59 -7.04
C LEU A 70 -14.10 8.61 -7.55
N TRP A 71 -12.85 8.85 -7.19
CA TRP A 71 -11.72 8.02 -7.60
C TRP A 71 -11.87 6.57 -7.11
N LYS A 72 -12.30 6.37 -5.87
CA LYS A 72 -12.57 5.05 -5.32
C LYS A 72 -13.58 4.27 -6.16
N ARG A 73 -14.62 4.94 -6.63
CA ARG A 73 -15.64 4.30 -7.48
C ARG A 73 -15.10 3.89 -8.84
N MET A 74 -14.20 4.69 -9.41
CA MET A 74 -13.67 4.48 -10.76
C MET A 74 -12.46 3.56 -10.79
N ALA A 75 -11.68 3.53 -9.72
CA ALA A 75 -10.38 2.85 -9.67
C ALA A 75 -10.33 1.70 -8.65
N GLY A 76 -11.42 0.96 -8.49
CA GLY A 76 -11.43 -0.25 -7.67
C GLY A 76 -11.16 -0.02 -6.20
N ASN A 77 -11.80 1.00 -5.59
CA ASN A 77 -11.69 1.34 -4.17
C ASN A 77 -10.32 1.95 -3.78
N CYS A 78 -9.56 2.50 -4.73
CA CYS A 78 -8.27 3.10 -4.43
C CYS A 78 -8.41 4.34 -3.56
N HIS A 79 -7.72 4.34 -2.42
CA HIS A 79 -7.69 5.46 -1.46
C HIS A 79 -6.40 6.25 -1.67
N LEU A 80 -6.52 7.48 -2.19
CA LEU A 80 -5.37 8.33 -2.50
C LEU A 80 -4.68 8.92 -1.26
N THR A 81 -5.37 8.95 -0.13
CA THR A 81 -4.89 9.63 1.08
C THR A 81 -4.13 8.72 2.04
N ARG A 82 -3.88 7.47 1.70
CA ARG A 82 -3.17 6.50 2.57
C ARG A 82 -1.65 6.66 2.49
N PRO A 83 -0.96 6.92 3.62
CA PRO A 83 0.50 6.95 3.68
C PRO A 83 1.05 5.52 3.77
N ILE A 84 1.50 4.95 2.67
CA ILE A 84 1.81 3.51 2.56
C ILE A 84 3.02 3.11 3.43
N ALA A 85 4.13 3.84 3.37
CA ALA A 85 5.31 3.50 4.17
C ALA A 85 5.02 3.58 5.67
N ASP A 86 4.28 4.61 6.11
CA ASP A 86 3.88 4.76 7.50
C ASP A 86 2.95 3.62 7.96
N ALA A 87 2.10 3.13 7.05
CA ALA A 87 1.21 2.01 7.37
C ALA A 87 2.01 0.73 7.64
N TYR A 88 3.04 0.44 6.84
CA TYR A 88 3.93 -0.69 7.10
C TYR A 88 4.64 -0.56 8.44
N GLU A 89 5.18 0.62 8.75
CA GLU A 89 5.86 0.87 10.03
C GLU A 89 4.91 0.69 11.21
N SER A 90 3.69 1.19 11.11
CA SER A 90 2.66 1.02 12.15
C SER A 90 2.28 -0.44 12.36
N ALA A 91 2.42 -1.27 11.36
CA ALA A 91 2.16 -2.71 11.46
C ALA A 91 3.37 -3.51 12.00
N GLY A 92 4.47 -2.83 12.33
CA GLY A 92 5.65 -3.45 12.92
C GLY A 92 6.73 -3.86 11.91
N PHE A 93 6.64 -3.39 10.66
CA PHE A 93 7.69 -3.60 9.68
C PHE A 93 8.79 -2.55 9.81
N ILE A 94 10.02 -2.95 9.44
CA ILE A 94 11.11 -2.00 9.23
C ILE A 94 11.11 -1.68 7.74
N THR A 95 10.83 -0.43 7.38
CA THR A 95 10.70 -0.03 5.98
C THR A 95 11.95 0.64 5.45
N GLU A 96 12.25 0.35 4.19
CA GLU A 96 13.25 1.07 3.41
C GLU A 96 12.56 1.53 2.12
N ARG A 97 12.23 2.81 2.06
CA ARG A 97 11.61 3.39 0.87
C ARG A 97 12.69 3.62 -0.18
N MET A 98 12.60 2.89 -1.29
CA MET A 98 13.56 3.01 -2.39
C MET A 98 13.30 4.23 -3.25
N GLY A 99 12.05 4.69 -3.33
CA GLY A 99 11.72 5.89 -4.06
C GLY A 99 10.26 6.29 -3.94
N SER A 100 9.98 7.50 -4.44
CA SER A 100 8.64 8.04 -4.55
C SER A 100 8.64 9.14 -5.60
N ARG A 101 7.57 9.26 -6.36
CA ARG A 101 7.45 10.30 -7.39
C ARG A 101 6.02 10.47 -7.87
N TYR A 102 5.77 11.60 -8.54
CA TYR A 102 4.58 11.73 -9.37
C TYR A 102 4.83 11.01 -10.69
N MET A 103 3.87 10.19 -11.13
CA MET A 103 3.96 9.55 -12.44
C MET A 103 3.86 10.61 -13.54
N PRO A 104 4.72 10.54 -14.59
CA PRO A 104 4.65 11.49 -15.68
C PRO A 104 3.33 11.34 -16.47
N LYS A 105 2.86 12.46 -17.05
CA LYS A 105 1.65 12.51 -17.88
C LYS A 105 0.35 12.16 -17.15
N SER A 106 0.33 12.25 -15.81
CA SER A 106 -0.87 12.02 -14.99
C SER A 106 -1.11 13.22 -14.09
N PRO A 107 -2.37 13.55 -13.77
CA PRO A 107 -2.67 14.60 -12.80
C PRO A 107 -2.06 14.28 -11.43
N ARG A 108 -1.46 15.27 -10.79
CA ARG A 108 -0.75 15.08 -9.51
C ARG A 108 -1.56 14.38 -8.42
N PRO A 109 -2.86 14.67 -8.21
CA PRO A 109 -3.60 13.99 -7.13
C PRO A 109 -3.70 12.49 -7.27
N VAL A 110 -3.60 11.95 -8.48
CA VAL A 110 -3.72 10.51 -8.76
C VAL A 110 -2.42 9.87 -9.23
N SER A 111 -1.30 10.60 -9.12
CA SER A 111 -0.03 10.14 -9.70
C SER A 111 1.09 9.93 -8.69
N TRP A 112 0.88 10.23 -7.41
CA TRP A 112 1.92 9.99 -6.40
C TRP A 112 2.03 8.50 -6.11
N ILE A 113 3.23 7.95 -6.31
CA ILE A 113 3.54 6.55 -6.04
C ILE A 113 4.74 6.44 -5.10
N GLU A 114 4.74 5.39 -4.30
CA GLU A 114 5.84 5.04 -3.41
C GLU A 114 6.20 3.57 -3.63
N TRP A 115 7.49 3.27 -3.64
CA TRP A 115 7.98 1.90 -3.75
C TRP A 115 9.12 1.65 -2.79
N GLY A 116 9.24 0.41 -2.35
CA GLY A 116 10.27 0.05 -1.42
C GLY A 116 10.14 -1.37 -0.89
N VAL A 117 10.87 -1.65 0.18
CA VAL A 117 10.83 -2.93 0.89
C VAL A 117 10.47 -2.72 2.36
N ALA A 118 9.74 -3.69 2.91
CA ALA A 118 9.40 -3.72 4.33
C ALA A 118 9.82 -5.09 4.88
N ARG A 119 10.58 -5.09 5.96
CA ARG A 119 11.08 -6.32 6.60
C ARG A 119 10.33 -6.62 7.88
N VAL A 120 10.11 -7.91 8.09
CA VAL A 120 9.52 -8.38 9.34
C VAL A 120 10.56 -8.36 10.47
#